data_e87b1b642ff563fbdcefc40dff901f50
#
_entry.id   e87b1b642ff563fbdcefc40dff901f50
#
_cell.length_a   1.000
_cell.length_b   1.000
_cell.length_c   1.000
_cell.angle_alpha   90.00
_cell.angle_beta   90.00
_cell.angle_gamma   90.00
#
_symmetry.space_group_name_H-M   'P 1'
#
loop_
_entity.id
_entity.type
_entity.pdbx_description
1 polymer ?
#
loop_
_entity_poly.entity_id
_entity_poly.type
_entity_poly.pdbx_seq_one_letter_code
_entity_poly.pdbx_strand_id
1 'polypeptide(L)'
;YLQPRGKKEPKIILPAELDSQEIVMQDKNEHIVKSFEDELRGLDGLIAQMGGLAEEQFSEAIDAMIRRDVDTAMGIKKSDKNIDALAAEIDAMAIRVLALRQPMGQDLRAVVVALKTAAVLERIGDHAKNTAKRTKALAESPPMGALRTVERMSKLVQAMISDVLDAYATKDTSKAADILQRDEEVD
;
A
#
# COMPACT_ATOMS: atom_id res chain seq x y z
N TYR A 1 -2.98 -82.47 8.39
CA TYR A 1 -3.98 -81.65 7.62
C TYR A 1 -3.89 -80.19 8.10
N LEU A 2 -3.17 -79.37 7.34
CA LEU A 2 -3.08 -77.94 7.54
C LEU A 2 -4.06 -77.28 6.56
N GLN A 3 -5.06 -76.53 7.10
CA GLN A 3 -5.93 -75.69 6.28
C GLN A 3 -5.24 -74.39 5.92
N PRO A 4 -5.39 -73.87 4.68
CA PRO A 4 -4.77 -72.62 4.28
C PRO A 4 -5.52 -71.43 4.88
N ARG A 5 -4.76 -70.50 5.48
CA ARG A 5 -5.28 -69.19 5.95
C ARG A 5 -5.74 -68.37 4.74
N GLY A 6 -7.01 -68.03 4.73
CA GLY A 6 -7.60 -67.15 3.75
C GLY A 6 -6.92 -65.78 3.76
N LYS A 7 -6.39 -65.40 2.60
CA LYS A 7 -5.91 -64.03 2.32
C LYS A 7 -7.13 -63.11 2.32
N LYS A 8 -7.19 -62.18 3.27
CA LYS A 8 -8.12 -61.06 3.16
C LYS A 8 -7.62 -60.15 2.04
N GLU A 9 -8.37 -60.08 0.95
CA GLU A 9 -8.13 -59.08 -0.10
C GLU A 9 -8.31 -57.66 0.47
N PRO A 10 -7.45 -56.71 0.07
CA PRO A 10 -7.63 -55.33 0.48
C PRO A 10 -8.92 -54.79 -0.13
N LYS A 11 -9.84 -54.32 0.71
CA LYS A 11 -11.05 -53.61 0.29
C LYS A 11 -10.60 -52.31 -0.40
N ILE A 12 -10.67 -52.27 -1.75
CA ILE A 12 -10.55 -51.03 -2.51
C ILE A 12 -11.81 -50.22 -2.15
N ILE A 13 -11.64 -49.20 -1.33
CA ILE A 13 -12.68 -48.20 -1.09
C ILE A 13 -12.76 -47.35 -2.35
N LEU A 14 -13.79 -47.56 -3.14
CA LEU A 14 -14.11 -46.66 -4.29
C LEU A 14 -14.43 -45.26 -3.77
N PRO A 15 -14.00 -44.18 -4.42
CA PRO A 15 -14.17 -42.78 -3.99
C PRO A 15 -15.58 -42.26 -4.26
N ALA A 16 -16.62 -42.96 -3.90
CA ALA A 16 -18.03 -42.62 -4.20
C ALA A 16 -18.86 -42.20 -2.96
N GLU A 17 -18.26 -42.11 -1.81
CA GLU A 17 -18.91 -41.58 -0.61
C GLU A 17 -17.98 -40.58 0.11
N LEU A 18 -17.58 -39.52 -0.58
CA LEU A 18 -17.22 -38.27 0.09
C LEU A 18 -18.54 -37.78 0.71
N ASP A 19 -18.59 -37.84 2.02
CA ASP A 19 -19.76 -37.44 2.80
C ASP A 19 -20.13 -36.01 2.43
N SER A 20 -21.40 -35.74 2.20
CA SER A 20 -21.93 -34.41 1.83
C SER A 20 -21.42 -33.31 2.78
N GLN A 21 -21.04 -33.67 3.99
CA GLN A 21 -20.43 -32.77 4.97
C GLN A 21 -18.99 -32.39 4.64
N GLU A 22 -18.17 -33.26 4.04
CA GLU A 22 -16.81 -32.94 3.61
C GLU A 22 -16.83 -31.97 2.40
N ILE A 23 -17.74 -32.16 1.46
CA ILE A 23 -17.92 -31.25 0.32
C ILE A 23 -18.34 -29.86 0.79
N VAL A 24 -19.29 -29.76 1.73
CA VAL A 24 -19.73 -28.47 2.29
C VAL A 24 -18.62 -27.81 3.11
N MET A 25 -17.78 -28.54 3.83
CA MET A 25 -16.63 -27.98 4.54
C MET A 25 -15.53 -27.50 3.62
N GLN A 26 -15.28 -28.18 2.51
CA GLN A 26 -14.29 -27.81 1.52
C GLN A 26 -14.69 -26.53 0.79
N ASP A 27 -15.95 -26.41 0.36
CA ASP A 27 -16.51 -25.20 -0.27
C ASP A 27 -16.47 -24.00 0.69
N LYS A 28 -16.80 -24.21 1.97
CA LYS A 28 -16.73 -23.16 2.99
C LYS A 28 -15.29 -22.70 3.26
N ASN A 29 -14.31 -23.60 3.26
CA ASN A 29 -12.90 -23.25 3.42
C ASN A 29 -12.37 -22.47 2.21
N GLU A 30 -12.72 -22.85 0.98
CA GLU A 30 -12.35 -22.11 -0.23
C GLU A 30 -12.92 -20.70 -0.21
N HIS A 31 -14.18 -20.53 0.22
CA HIS A 31 -14.78 -19.20 0.38
C HIS A 31 -14.07 -18.34 1.43
N ILE A 32 -13.61 -18.91 2.55
CA ILE A 32 -12.89 -18.18 3.59
C ILE A 32 -11.51 -17.74 3.09
N VAL A 33 -10.78 -18.61 2.42
CA VAL A 33 -9.46 -18.30 1.84
C VAL A 33 -9.58 -17.20 0.80
N LYS A 34 -10.53 -17.33 -0.14
CA LYS A 34 -10.76 -16.32 -1.17
C LYS A 34 -11.14 -14.95 -0.59
N SER A 35 -12.00 -14.93 0.43
CA SER A 35 -12.36 -13.69 1.14
C SER A 35 -11.17 -13.03 1.81
N PHE A 36 -10.24 -13.81 2.35
CA PHE A 36 -9.02 -13.28 2.97
C PHE A 36 -8.05 -12.69 1.93
N GLU A 37 -7.85 -13.37 0.80
CA GLU A 37 -7.05 -12.84 -0.31
C GLU A 37 -7.65 -11.55 -0.88
N ASP A 38 -8.98 -11.45 -0.96
CA ASP A 38 -9.68 -10.23 -1.39
C ASP A 38 -9.46 -9.07 -0.40
N GLU A 39 -9.43 -9.35 0.90
CA GLU A 39 -9.11 -8.35 1.94
C GLU A 39 -7.66 -7.85 1.84
N LEU A 40 -6.68 -8.74 1.59
CA LEU A 40 -5.28 -8.33 1.37
C LEU A 40 -5.12 -7.49 0.09
N ARG A 41 -5.77 -7.90 -1.02
CA ARG A 41 -5.81 -7.11 -2.26
C ARG A 41 -6.47 -5.75 -2.06
N GLY A 42 -7.49 -5.69 -1.20
CA GLY A 42 -8.13 -4.44 -0.81
C GLY A 42 -7.18 -3.47 -0.13
N LEU A 43 -6.34 -3.96 0.80
CA LEU A 43 -5.28 -3.15 1.42
C LEU A 43 -4.28 -2.62 0.39
N ASP A 44 -3.79 -3.50 -0.51
CA ASP A 44 -2.86 -3.08 -1.58
C ASP A 44 -3.50 -2.01 -2.49
N GLY A 45 -4.81 -2.14 -2.79
CA GLY A 45 -5.56 -1.16 -3.57
C GLY A 45 -5.69 0.20 -2.89
N LEU A 46 -5.97 0.22 -1.57
CA LEU A 46 -6.03 1.46 -0.78
C LEU A 46 -4.66 2.14 -0.70
N ILE A 47 -3.58 1.39 -0.53
CA ILE A 47 -2.20 1.92 -0.56
C ILE A 47 -1.89 2.54 -1.92
N ALA A 48 -2.24 1.89 -3.03
CA ALA A 48 -2.02 2.43 -4.37
C ALA A 48 -2.80 3.74 -4.58
N GLN A 49 -4.05 3.79 -4.15
CA GLN A 49 -4.87 5.00 -4.22
C GLN A 49 -4.30 6.14 -3.38
N MET A 50 -3.92 5.86 -2.13
CA MET A 50 -3.32 6.83 -1.23
C MET A 50 -1.97 7.34 -1.75
N GLY A 51 -1.16 6.44 -2.33
CA GLY A 51 0.12 6.76 -2.97
C GLY A 51 -0.04 7.73 -4.12
N GLY A 52 -0.99 7.47 -5.03
CA GLY A 52 -1.30 8.36 -6.14
C GLY A 52 -1.72 9.76 -5.68
N LEU A 53 -2.57 9.85 -4.65
CA LEU A 53 -2.97 11.14 -4.08
C LEU A 53 -1.81 11.88 -3.40
N ALA A 54 -0.93 11.17 -2.69
CA ALA A 54 0.23 11.78 -2.05
C ALA A 54 1.24 12.31 -3.07
N GLU A 55 1.48 11.58 -4.16
CA GLU A 55 2.33 12.01 -5.29
C GLU A 55 1.75 13.24 -5.99
N GLU A 56 0.46 13.23 -6.30
CA GLU A 56 -0.24 14.37 -6.92
C GLU A 56 -0.17 15.61 -6.03
N GLN A 57 -0.51 15.46 -4.74
CA GLN A 57 -0.48 16.55 -3.77
C GLN A 57 0.93 17.13 -3.59
N PHE A 58 1.96 16.27 -3.58
CA PHE A 58 3.35 16.71 -3.53
C PHE A 58 3.72 17.54 -4.77
N SER A 59 3.39 17.05 -5.98
CA SER A 59 3.65 17.75 -7.23
C SER A 59 2.96 19.11 -7.28
N GLU A 60 1.66 19.15 -6.95
CA GLU A 60 0.88 20.39 -6.93
C GLU A 60 1.43 21.42 -5.92
N ALA A 61 1.87 20.96 -4.74
CA ALA A 61 2.41 21.84 -3.72
C ALA A 61 3.72 22.51 -4.15
N ILE A 62 4.59 21.75 -4.81
CA ILE A 62 5.85 22.28 -5.35
C ILE A 62 5.58 23.24 -6.52
N ASP A 63 4.70 22.88 -7.44
CA ASP A 63 4.34 23.74 -8.57
C ASP A 63 3.72 25.05 -8.11
N ALA A 64 2.78 24.99 -7.15
CA ALA A 64 2.19 26.18 -6.54
C ALA A 64 3.24 27.07 -5.87
N MET A 65 4.21 26.46 -5.17
CA MET A 65 5.30 27.20 -4.53
C MET A 65 6.20 27.89 -5.56
N ILE A 66 6.60 27.19 -6.63
CA ILE A 66 7.47 27.72 -7.69
C ILE A 66 6.78 28.87 -8.44
N ARG A 67 5.50 28.69 -8.79
CA ARG A 67 4.69 29.69 -9.49
C ARG A 67 4.16 30.79 -8.57
N ARG A 68 4.30 30.65 -7.25
CA ARG A 68 3.75 31.53 -6.23
C ARG A 68 2.21 31.63 -6.32
N ASP A 69 1.58 30.53 -6.70
CA ASP A 69 0.14 30.40 -6.85
C ASP A 69 -0.52 30.08 -5.50
N VAL A 70 -1.02 31.13 -4.85
CA VAL A 70 -1.64 31.02 -3.52
C VAL A 70 -2.99 30.32 -3.59
N ASP A 71 -3.72 30.44 -4.70
CA ASP A 71 -5.05 29.83 -4.85
C ASP A 71 -4.95 28.31 -4.96
N THR A 72 -4.06 27.81 -5.80
CA THR A 72 -3.73 26.38 -5.87
C THR A 72 -3.24 25.86 -4.51
N ALA A 73 -2.31 26.58 -3.88
CA ALA A 73 -1.79 26.20 -2.55
C ALA A 73 -2.88 26.10 -1.48
N MET A 74 -3.90 26.95 -1.50
CA MET A 74 -5.04 26.84 -0.58
C MET A 74 -5.93 25.63 -0.86
N GLY A 75 -6.00 25.16 -2.10
CA GLY A 75 -6.74 23.95 -2.50
C GLY A 75 -6.14 22.69 -1.87
N ILE A 76 -4.83 22.58 -1.76
CA ILE A 76 -4.10 21.42 -1.25
C ILE A 76 -4.51 21.05 0.18
N LYS A 77 -4.82 22.05 1.02
CA LYS A 77 -5.34 21.78 2.37
C LYS A 77 -6.67 20.99 2.37
N LYS A 78 -7.44 21.05 1.28
CA LYS A 78 -8.70 20.31 1.15
C LYS A 78 -8.47 18.90 0.65
N SER A 79 -7.54 18.72 -0.29
CA SER A 79 -7.18 17.40 -0.83
C SER A 79 -6.51 16.51 0.20
N ASP A 80 -5.73 17.07 1.12
CA ASP A 80 -5.09 16.40 2.24
C ASP A 80 -6.07 15.55 3.10
N LYS A 81 -7.29 16.01 3.27
CA LYS A 81 -8.32 15.24 3.97
C LYS A 81 -8.66 13.90 3.33
N ASN A 82 -8.43 13.76 2.03
CA ASN A 82 -8.64 12.50 1.33
C ASN A 82 -7.55 11.49 1.69
N ILE A 83 -6.31 11.97 1.85
CA ILE A 83 -5.18 11.15 2.32
C ILE A 83 -5.43 10.70 3.76
N ASP A 84 -5.84 11.62 4.66
CA ASP A 84 -6.20 11.30 6.04
C ASP A 84 -7.32 10.25 6.12
N ALA A 85 -8.34 10.37 5.27
CA ALA A 85 -9.46 9.43 5.22
C ALA A 85 -9.01 8.02 4.76
N LEU A 86 -8.14 7.94 3.75
CA LEU A 86 -7.58 6.67 3.29
C LEU A 86 -6.66 6.03 4.35
N ALA A 87 -5.86 6.81 5.06
CA ALA A 87 -5.05 6.32 6.17
C ALA A 87 -5.94 5.66 7.24
N ALA A 88 -7.02 6.32 7.65
CA ALA A 88 -7.97 5.78 8.61
C ALA A 88 -8.69 4.51 8.08
N GLU A 89 -9.00 4.44 6.79
CA GLU A 89 -9.61 3.26 6.18
C GLU A 89 -8.64 2.07 6.14
N ILE A 90 -7.37 2.30 5.79
CA ILE A 90 -6.31 1.28 5.81
C ILE A 90 -6.12 0.75 7.23
N ASP A 91 -6.05 1.63 8.23
CA ASP A 91 -5.93 1.23 9.64
C ASP A 91 -7.10 0.36 10.08
N ALA A 92 -8.33 0.78 9.78
CA ALA A 92 -9.54 0.02 10.13
C ALA A 92 -9.58 -1.36 9.45
N MET A 93 -9.24 -1.43 8.17
CA MET A 93 -9.18 -2.69 7.42
C MET A 93 -8.07 -3.60 7.95
N ALA A 94 -6.87 -3.09 8.20
CA ALA A 94 -5.75 -3.85 8.75
C ALA A 94 -6.08 -4.44 10.12
N ILE A 95 -6.64 -3.64 11.03
CA ILE A 95 -7.08 -4.11 12.36
C ILE A 95 -8.13 -5.20 12.22
N ARG A 96 -9.09 -5.04 11.31
CA ARG A 96 -10.12 -6.05 11.04
C ARG A 96 -9.51 -7.36 10.55
N VAL A 97 -8.58 -7.31 9.61
CA VAL A 97 -7.87 -8.48 9.08
C VAL A 97 -7.10 -9.19 10.19
N LEU A 98 -6.34 -8.44 11.02
CA LEU A 98 -5.59 -9.00 12.14
C LEU A 98 -6.50 -9.69 13.16
N ALA A 99 -7.62 -9.07 13.50
CA ALA A 99 -8.55 -9.58 14.52
C ALA A 99 -9.34 -10.81 14.06
N LEU A 100 -9.78 -10.83 12.79
CA LEU A 100 -10.68 -11.87 12.29
C LEU A 100 -9.96 -13.04 11.62
N ARG A 101 -8.80 -12.78 10.96
CA ARG A 101 -8.10 -13.78 10.15
C ARG A 101 -6.88 -14.36 10.86
N GLN A 102 -6.31 -13.64 11.84
CA GLN A 102 -5.10 -14.04 12.55
C GLN A 102 -3.97 -14.46 11.58
N PRO A 103 -3.60 -13.58 10.61
CA PRO A 103 -2.64 -13.92 9.57
C PRO A 103 -1.30 -14.32 10.20
N MET A 104 -0.57 -15.20 9.51
CA MET A 104 0.75 -15.65 9.93
C MET A 104 1.79 -15.45 8.82
N GLY A 105 3.05 -15.41 9.20
CA GLY A 105 4.16 -15.41 8.26
C GLY A 105 4.12 -14.23 7.28
N GLN A 106 3.95 -14.51 6.01
CA GLN A 106 3.97 -13.51 4.93
C GLN A 106 2.74 -12.59 4.95
N ASP A 107 1.56 -13.14 5.25
CA ASP A 107 0.32 -12.38 5.27
C ASP A 107 0.30 -11.36 6.42
N LEU A 108 0.76 -11.77 7.61
CA LEU A 108 0.95 -10.84 8.73
C LEU A 108 1.93 -9.71 8.35
N ARG A 109 3.03 -10.07 7.67
CA ARG A 109 4.01 -9.08 7.21
C ARG A 109 3.41 -8.11 6.21
N ALA A 110 2.59 -8.59 5.26
CA ALA A 110 1.91 -7.74 4.28
C ALA A 110 1.00 -6.71 4.98
N VAL A 111 0.19 -7.12 5.95
CA VAL A 111 -0.66 -6.19 6.72
C VAL A 111 0.16 -5.16 7.48
N VAL A 112 1.25 -5.57 8.15
CA VAL A 112 2.13 -4.64 8.90
C VAL A 112 2.84 -3.67 7.95
N VAL A 113 3.26 -4.13 6.76
CA VAL A 113 3.87 -3.27 5.74
C VAL A 113 2.86 -2.25 5.23
N ALA A 114 1.60 -2.65 4.95
CA ALA A 114 0.55 -1.73 4.52
C ALA A 114 0.33 -0.61 5.55
N LEU A 115 0.22 -0.92 6.85
CA LEU A 115 0.11 0.07 7.92
C LEU A 115 1.28 1.05 7.95
N LYS A 116 2.52 0.55 7.83
CA LYS A 116 3.72 1.40 7.83
C LYS A 116 3.78 2.28 6.58
N THR A 117 3.42 1.74 5.42
CA THR A 117 3.39 2.48 4.16
C THR A 117 2.35 3.60 4.22
N ALA A 118 1.13 3.32 4.72
CA ALA A 118 0.10 4.34 4.91
C ALA A 118 0.60 5.51 5.78
N ALA A 119 1.25 5.22 6.91
CA ALA A 119 1.80 6.26 7.79
C ALA A 119 2.89 7.11 7.09
N VAL A 120 3.71 6.52 6.22
CA VAL A 120 4.71 7.28 5.44
C VAL A 120 4.04 8.13 4.36
N LEU A 121 3.02 7.61 3.67
CA LEU A 121 2.27 8.35 2.64
C LEU A 121 1.52 9.54 3.25
N GLU A 122 0.92 9.38 4.44
CA GLU A 122 0.31 10.48 5.19
C GLU A 122 1.35 11.58 5.48
N ARG A 123 2.55 11.22 5.92
CA ARG A 123 3.64 12.19 6.14
C ARG A 123 4.04 12.91 4.87
N ILE A 124 4.08 12.26 3.72
CA ILE A 124 4.33 12.91 2.43
C ILE A 124 3.24 13.95 2.15
N GLY A 125 1.97 13.61 2.34
CA GLY A 125 0.84 14.53 2.23
C GLY A 125 0.98 15.73 3.18
N ASP A 126 1.33 15.49 4.45
CA ASP A 126 1.56 16.55 5.44
C ASP A 126 2.71 17.50 5.05
N HIS A 127 3.81 16.96 4.49
CA HIS A 127 4.90 17.78 3.97
C HIS A 127 4.47 18.63 2.78
N ALA A 128 3.70 18.08 1.84
CA ALA A 128 3.12 18.80 0.73
C ALA A 128 2.20 19.94 1.19
N LYS A 129 1.29 19.65 2.13
CA LYS A 129 0.43 20.66 2.77
C LYS A 129 1.23 21.76 3.47
N ASN A 130 2.31 21.42 4.17
CA ASN A 130 3.17 22.40 4.83
C ASN A 130 3.94 23.25 3.82
N THR A 131 4.36 22.68 2.69
CA THR A 131 4.96 23.41 1.57
C THR A 131 3.96 24.41 0.97
N ALA A 132 2.73 23.97 0.72
CA ALA A 132 1.66 24.81 0.23
C ALA A 132 1.36 25.99 1.18
N LYS A 133 1.33 25.78 2.49
CA LYS A 133 1.15 26.86 3.47
C LYS A 133 2.22 27.96 3.37
N ARG A 134 3.45 27.60 3.04
CA ARG A 134 4.57 28.53 2.90
C ARG A 134 4.50 29.34 1.61
N THR A 135 3.77 28.89 0.60
CA THR A 135 3.61 29.55 -0.70
C THR A 135 3.09 30.97 -0.54
N LYS A 136 2.16 31.22 0.40
CA LYS A 136 1.64 32.57 0.64
C LYS A 136 2.75 33.54 1.08
N ALA A 137 3.58 33.16 2.06
CA ALA A 137 4.67 33.99 2.54
C ALA A 137 5.74 34.20 1.43
N LEU A 138 5.99 33.19 0.62
CA LEU A 138 6.92 33.28 -0.52
C LEU A 138 6.38 34.21 -1.62
N ALA A 139 5.06 34.25 -1.85
CA ALA A 139 4.44 35.12 -2.84
C ALA A 139 4.63 36.60 -2.50
N GLU A 140 4.69 36.93 -1.21
CA GLU A 140 4.92 38.29 -0.71
C GLU A 140 6.41 38.66 -0.62
N SER A 141 7.32 37.68 -0.83
CA SER A 141 8.76 37.87 -0.69
C SER A 141 9.44 38.15 -2.04
N PRO A 142 10.63 38.80 -2.07
CA PRO A 142 11.41 38.93 -3.29
C PRO A 142 11.75 37.58 -3.94
N PRO A 143 12.02 37.52 -5.28
CA PRO A 143 12.45 36.29 -5.93
C PRO A 143 13.70 35.70 -5.30
N MET A 144 13.66 34.37 -5.00
CA MET A 144 14.79 33.65 -4.42
C MET A 144 15.42 32.74 -5.47
N GLY A 145 16.74 32.82 -5.63
CA GLY A 145 17.49 31.95 -6.57
C GLY A 145 17.43 30.46 -6.21
N ALA A 146 17.22 30.14 -4.92
CA ALA A 146 17.12 28.77 -4.43
C ALA A 146 15.95 27.95 -5.01
N LEU A 147 14.90 28.60 -5.55
CA LEU A 147 13.73 27.90 -6.09
C LEU A 147 14.07 26.95 -7.24
N ARG A 148 15.10 27.26 -8.06
CA ARG A 148 15.56 26.35 -9.12
C ARG A 148 16.15 25.05 -8.57
N THR A 149 16.86 25.12 -7.45
CA THR A 149 17.41 23.94 -6.79
C THR A 149 16.28 23.10 -6.22
N VAL A 150 15.30 23.73 -5.54
CA VAL A 150 14.11 23.03 -5.02
C VAL A 150 13.33 22.35 -6.15
N GLU A 151 13.15 23.00 -7.30
CA GLU A 151 12.49 22.40 -8.47
C GLU A 151 13.23 21.14 -8.96
N ARG A 152 14.56 21.17 -9.00
CA ARG A 152 15.35 20.00 -9.42
C ARG A 152 15.25 18.86 -8.40
N MET A 153 15.39 19.16 -7.12
CA MET A 153 15.27 18.18 -6.04
C MET A 153 13.86 17.55 -6.02
N SER A 154 12.81 18.36 -6.21
CA SER A 154 11.44 17.86 -6.20
C SER A 154 11.16 16.88 -7.34
N LYS A 155 11.75 17.07 -8.52
CA LYS A 155 11.62 16.11 -9.63
C LYS A 155 12.28 14.77 -9.33
N LEU A 156 13.42 14.78 -8.63
CA LEU A 156 14.06 13.53 -8.17
C LEU A 156 13.19 12.83 -7.14
N VAL A 157 12.71 13.55 -6.14
CA VAL A 157 11.84 12.99 -5.08
C VAL A 157 10.53 12.45 -5.68
N GLN A 158 9.90 13.16 -6.61
CA GLN A 158 8.70 12.70 -7.28
C GLN A 158 8.93 11.40 -8.05
N ALA A 159 10.04 11.31 -8.80
CA ALA A 159 10.41 10.07 -9.47
C ALA A 159 10.64 8.91 -8.48
N MET A 160 11.26 9.18 -7.33
CA MET A 160 11.47 8.18 -6.29
C MET A 160 10.15 7.72 -5.65
N ILE A 161 9.20 8.63 -5.40
CA ILE A 161 7.86 8.27 -4.89
C ILE A 161 7.15 7.35 -5.87
N SER A 162 7.12 7.72 -7.17
CA SER A 162 6.51 6.89 -8.21
C SER A 162 7.16 5.50 -8.30
N ASP A 163 8.49 5.45 -8.33
CA ASP A 163 9.24 4.20 -8.41
C ASP A 163 9.02 3.29 -7.18
N VAL A 164 8.92 3.87 -5.97
CA VAL A 164 8.67 3.11 -4.73
C VAL A 164 7.25 2.54 -4.71
N LEU A 165 6.26 3.28 -5.21
CA LEU A 165 4.89 2.80 -5.33
C LEU A 165 4.80 1.64 -6.33
N ASP A 166 5.50 1.74 -7.46
CA ASP A 166 5.60 0.66 -8.43
C ASP A 166 6.31 -0.57 -7.84
N ALA A 167 7.43 -0.38 -7.12
CA ALA A 167 8.14 -1.47 -6.46
C ALA A 167 7.26 -2.16 -5.41
N TYR A 168 6.46 -1.41 -4.68
CA TYR A 168 5.49 -1.95 -3.72
C TYR A 168 4.40 -2.78 -4.44
N ALA A 169 3.81 -2.24 -5.50
CA ALA A 169 2.74 -2.90 -6.25
C ALA A 169 3.21 -4.19 -6.93
N THR A 170 4.44 -4.18 -7.47
CA THR A 170 5.03 -5.34 -8.17
C THR A 170 5.81 -6.27 -7.24
N LYS A 171 6.01 -5.88 -5.97
CA LYS A 171 6.84 -6.59 -4.97
C LYS A 171 8.29 -6.76 -5.45
N ASP A 172 8.80 -5.79 -6.23
CA ASP A 172 10.15 -5.77 -6.80
C ASP A 172 11.17 -5.23 -5.80
N THR A 173 11.88 -6.13 -5.14
CA THR A 173 12.93 -5.80 -4.17
C THR A 173 14.19 -5.23 -4.83
N SER A 174 14.46 -5.55 -6.08
CA SER A 174 15.60 -5.02 -6.84
C SER A 174 15.39 -3.52 -7.12
N LYS A 175 14.20 -3.15 -7.60
CA LYS A 175 13.81 -1.75 -7.80
C LYS A 175 13.85 -0.96 -6.48
N ALA A 176 13.40 -1.55 -5.38
CA ALA A 176 13.47 -0.91 -4.07
C ALA A 176 14.93 -0.63 -3.61
N ALA A 177 15.86 -1.54 -3.89
CA ALA A 177 17.28 -1.34 -3.58
C ALA A 177 17.92 -0.21 -4.41
N ASP A 178 17.58 -0.12 -5.69
CA ASP A 178 18.06 0.95 -6.58
C ASP A 178 17.58 2.35 -6.10
N ILE A 179 16.35 2.43 -5.60
CA ILE A 179 15.81 3.69 -5.06
C ILE A 179 16.59 4.16 -3.84
N LEU A 180 16.98 3.25 -2.94
CA LEU A 180 17.79 3.58 -1.76
C LEU A 180 19.15 4.19 -2.14
N GLN A 181 19.75 3.79 -3.26
CA GLN A 181 21.01 4.39 -3.72
C GLN A 181 20.82 5.80 -4.28
N ARG A 182 19.66 6.09 -4.87
CA ARG A 182 19.32 7.40 -5.43
C ARG A 182 18.99 8.44 -4.37
N ASP A 183 18.70 8.04 -3.15
CA ASP A 183 18.45 8.93 -2.01
C ASP A 183 19.69 9.81 -1.73
N GLU A 184 20.89 9.26 -1.90
CA GLU A 184 22.15 9.99 -1.77
C GLU A 184 22.32 11.14 -2.79
N GLU A 185 21.55 11.15 -3.89
CA GLU A 185 21.58 12.25 -4.89
C GLU A 185 20.75 13.46 -4.46
N VAL A 186 19.87 13.28 -3.49
CA VAL A 186 18.95 14.33 -3.00
C VAL A 186 19.54 15.03 -1.78
N ASP A 187 20.35 14.33 -0.97
CA ASP A 187 21.03 14.85 0.23
C ASP A 187 22.23 15.74 -0.16
#